data_76b3d66876aabd876c4bef8986ae9407
#
_entry.id   76b3d66876aabd876c4bef8986ae9407
#
_cell.length_a   1.000
_cell.length_b   1.000
_cell.length_c   1.000
_cell.angle_alpha   90.00
_cell.angle_beta   90.00
_cell.angle_gamma   90.00
#
_symmetry.space_group_name_H-M   'P 1'
#
loop_
_entity.id
_entity.type
_entity.pdbx_description
1 polymer ?
#
loop_
_entity_poly.entity_id
_entity_poly.type
_entity_poly.pdbx_seq_one_letter_code
_entity_poly.pdbx_strand_id
1 'polypeptide(L)'
;MAKFLREKPSNFKFSLHDAKIIDIDYDYGENRLIFKTQSGFIDIERNEMVDGEIILEGVSWEDSYVYIMEYKNVLTGNVGSFIGEKMYLSNFVDAFYSKFGSFDVMSEYDSYMTYMLSGFLKRGSEELEANIEIFYNGDIIYNVRG
;
A
#
# COMPACT_ATOMS: atom_id res chain seq x y z
N MET A 1 20.28 30.13 -17.33
CA MET A 1 19.75 28.82 -16.96
C MET A 1 18.94 28.97 -15.68
N ALA A 2 17.68 28.50 -15.70
CA ALA A 2 16.82 28.55 -14.52
C ALA A 2 17.01 27.30 -13.68
N LYS A 3 16.90 27.43 -12.36
CA LYS A 3 17.03 26.35 -11.41
C LYS A 3 15.74 26.22 -10.61
N PHE A 4 15.17 25.03 -10.59
CA PHE A 4 13.98 24.73 -9.84
C PHE A 4 14.30 23.70 -8.75
N LEU A 5 13.86 24.00 -7.52
CA LEU A 5 14.02 23.08 -6.40
C LEU A 5 12.70 22.33 -6.20
N ARG A 6 12.82 21.02 -5.99
CA ARG A 6 11.67 20.22 -5.63
C ARG A 6 11.34 20.44 -4.15
N GLU A 7 10.17 20.93 -3.90
CA GLU A 7 9.69 21.08 -2.53
C GLU A 7 9.34 19.73 -1.94
N LYS A 8 9.68 19.53 -0.66
CA LYS A 8 9.24 18.35 0.06
C LYS A 8 7.80 18.55 0.46
N PRO A 9 6.92 17.52 0.29
CA PRO A 9 5.57 17.61 0.80
C PRO A 9 5.64 17.78 2.32
N SER A 10 5.07 18.88 2.81
CA SER A 10 5.36 19.32 4.16
C SER A 10 4.41 18.82 5.22
N ASN A 11 3.22 18.31 4.89
CA ASN A 11 2.21 18.06 5.93
C ASN A 11 1.26 16.93 5.58
N PHE A 12 1.77 15.70 5.60
CA PHE A 12 0.87 14.57 5.71
C PHE A 12 0.33 14.53 7.15
N LYS A 13 -0.97 14.55 7.30
CA LYS A 13 -1.58 14.43 8.61
C LYS A 13 -1.48 13.02 9.16
N PHE A 14 -1.55 12.03 8.30
CA PHE A 14 -1.49 10.62 8.65
C PHE A 14 -0.43 9.88 7.86
N SER A 15 0.10 8.81 8.46
CA SER A 15 1.06 7.92 7.82
C SER A 15 0.63 6.47 8.02
N LEU A 16 0.75 5.67 6.97
CA LEU A 16 0.54 4.23 7.05
C LEU A 16 1.82 3.47 7.41
N HIS A 17 2.94 4.15 7.67
CA HIS A 17 4.17 3.48 8.09
C HIS A 17 3.89 2.63 9.34
N ASP A 18 4.29 1.37 9.29
CA ASP A 18 4.02 0.34 10.30
C ASP A 18 2.54 -0.05 10.45
N ALA A 19 1.67 0.39 9.57
CA ALA A 19 0.28 -0.08 9.59
C ALA A 19 0.19 -1.52 9.10
N LYS A 20 -0.74 -2.27 9.68
CA LYS A 20 -1.02 -3.64 9.26
C LYS A 20 -2.40 -3.70 8.62
N ILE A 21 -2.42 -3.90 7.32
CA ILE A 21 -3.66 -4.04 6.55
C ILE A 21 -4.14 -5.47 6.70
N ILE A 22 -5.36 -5.64 7.23
CA ILE A 22 -5.95 -6.94 7.47
C ILE A 22 -7.13 -7.24 6.57
N ASP A 23 -7.68 -6.23 5.92
CA ASP A 23 -8.81 -6.38 5.02
C ASP A 23 -8.78 -5.31 3.96
N ILE A 24 -9.25 -5.66 2.77
CA ILE A 24 -9.33 -4.75 1.63
C ILE A 24 -10.72 -4.90 1.02
N ASP A 25 -11.52 -3.83 1.11
CA ASP A 25 -12.82 -3.75 0.45
C ASP A 25 -12.70 -2.95 -0.83
N TYR A 26 -13.60 -3.19 -1.76
CA TYR A 26 -13.62 -2.46 -3.02
C TYR A 26 -15.04 -2.33 -3.54
N ASP A 27 -15.22 -1.30 -4.35
CA ASP A 27 -16.45 -1.06 -5.09
C ASP A 27 -16.07 -0.71 -6.53
N TYR A 28 -16.19 -1.67 -7.44
CA TYR A 28 -15.82 -1.46 -8.85
C TYR A 28 -16.73 -0.43 -9.53
N GLY A 29 -17.99 -0.36 -9.14
CA GLY A 29 -18.93 0.60 -9.72
C GLY A 29 -18.56 2.05 -9.39
N GLU A 30 -18.05 2.28 -8.19
CA GLU A 30 -17.63 3.60 -7.72
C GLU A 30 -16.11 3.80 -7.84
N ASN A 31 -15.37 2.84 -8.34
CA ASN A 31 -13.90 2.86 -8.45
C ASN A 31 -13.22 3.21 -7.12
N ARG A 32 -13.67 2.56 -6.07
CA ARG A 32 -13.23 2.83 -4.69
C ARG A 32 -12.50 1.63 -4.12
N LEU A 33 -11.42 1.90 -3.38
CA LEU A 33 -10.64 0.92 -2.66
C LEU A 33 -10.54 1.34 -1.20
N ILE A 34 -10.77 0.41 -0.28
CA ILE A 34 -10.77 0.68 1.16
C ILE A 34 -9.80 -0.28 1.84
N PHE A 35 -8.80 0.28 2.51
CA PHE A 35 -7.89 -0.48 3.36
C PHE A 35 -8.34 -0.40 4.81
N LYS A 36 -8.46 -1.55 5.46
CA LYS A 36 -8.75 -1.67 6.88
C LYS A 36 -7.54 -2.17 7.62
N THR A 37 -7.21 -1.51 8.73
CA THR A 37 -6.01 -1.81 9.51
C THR A 37 -6.36 -2.41 10.85
N GLN A 38 -5.45 -3.22 11.40
CA GLN A 38 -5.66 -3.87 12.69
C GLN A 38 -5.52 -2.89 13.86
N SER A 39 -4.48 -2.07 13.85
CA SER A 39 -4.18 -1.15 14.96
C SER A 39 -4.19 0.29 14.51
N GLY A 40 -4.77 0.56 13.34
CA GLY A 40 -4.86 1.90 12.80
C GLY A 40 -3.60 2.36 12.09
N PHE A 41 -3.45 3.66 12.02
CA PHE A 41 -2.35 4.33 11.36
C PHE A 41 -1.97 5.57 12.18
N ILE A 42 -0.84 6.18 11.85
CA ILE A 42 -0.23 7.21 12.68
C ILE A 42 -0.83 8.59 12.37
N ASP A 43 -1.33 9.27 13.39
CA ASP A 43 -1.58 10.72 13.34
C ASP A 43 -0.24 11.41 13.62
N ILE A 44 0.33 12.04 12.60
CA ILE A 44 1.70 12.57 12.67
C ILE A 44 1.80 13.74 13.65
N GLU A 45 0.78 14.60 13.70
CA GLU A 45 0.81 15.75 14.60
C GLU A 45 0.77 15.33 16.07
N ARG A 46 -0.04 14.34 16.38
CA ARG A 46 -0.20 13.84 17.77
C ARG A 46 0.81 12.77 18.14
N ASN A 47 1.48 12.19 17.13
CA ASN A 47 2.40 11.08 17.30
C ASN A 47 1.75 9.89 18.02
N GLU A 48 0.54 9.56 17.61
CA GLU A 48 -0.23 8.46 18.19
C GLU A 48 -0.97 7.69 17.10
N MET A 49 -1.32 6.43 17.40
CA MET A 49 -2.12 5.60 16.51
C MET A 49 -3.58 6.00 16.60
N VAL A 50 -4.22 6.09 15.44
CA VAL A 50 -5.67 6.30 15.33
C VAL A 50 -6.27 5.17 14.54
N ASP A 51 -7.49 4.79 14.87
CA ASP A 51 -8.22 3.73 14.18
C ASP A 51 -9.10 4.31 13.08
N GLY A 52 -9.21 3.57 11.98
CA GLY A 52 -10.04 4.01 10.87
C GLY A 52 -9.77 3.25 9.60
N GLU A 53 -10.20 3.84 8.51
CA GLU A 53 -10.08 3.29 7.17
C GLU A 53 -9.40 4.28 6.24
N ILE A 54 -8.69 3.78 5.26
CA ILE A 54 -8.09 4.60 4.21
C ILE A 54 -8.83 4.27 2.92
N ILE A 55 -9.42 5.29 2.31
CA ILE A 55 -10.26 5.18 1.13
C ILE A 55 -9.59 5.89 -0.03
N LEU A 56 -9.37 5.15 -1.12
CA LEU A 56 -8.90 5.73 -2.38
C LEU A 56 -10.06 5.79 -3.36
N GLU A 57 -10.28 6.96 -3.93
CA GLU A 57 -11.32 7.19 -4.92
C GLU A 57 -10.73 7.41 -6.31
N GLY A 58 -11.49 7.07 -7.34
CA GLY A 58 -11.04 7.21 -8.71
C GLY A 58 -9.95 6.23 -9.10
N VAL A 59 -9.99 5.03 -8.54
CA VAL A 59 -9.01 3.98 -8.83
C VAL A 59 -9.17 3.48 -10.27
N SER A 60 -8.06 3.45 -11.01
CA SER A 60 -8.00 2.82 -12.31
C SER A 60 -7.57 1.36 -12.14
N TRP A 61 -8.51 0.46 -12.21
CA TRP A 61 -8.26 -0.96 -11.98
C TRP A 61 -7.38 -1.58 -13.08
N GLU A 62 -7.46 -1.05 -14.30
CA GLU A 62 -6.68 -1.51 -15.44
C GLU A 62 -5.21 -1.10 -15.37
N ASP A 63 -4.91 -0.03 -14.65
CA ASP A 63 -3.56 0.55 -14.54
C ASP A 63 -2.94 0.35 -13.17
N SER A 64 -3.58 -0.46 -12.32
CA SER A 64 -3.12 -0.72 -10.96
C SER A 64 -2.68 -2.16 -10.81
N TYR A 65 -1.51 -2.36 -10.18
CA TYR A 65 -0.85 -3.66 -10.14
C TYR A 65 -0.30 -3.95 -8.76
N VAL A 66 -0.11 -5.24 -8.49
CA VAL A 66 0.62 -5.70 -7.31
C VAL A 66 1.79 -6.55 -7.77
N TYR A 67 2.95 -6.24 -7.22
CA TYR A 67 4.20 -6.96 -7.50
C TYR A 67 4.56 -7.75 -6.25
N ILE A 68 4.70 -9.06 -6.38
CA ILE A 68 5.08 -9.95 -5.28
C ILE A 68 6.42 -10.56 -5.62
N MET A 69 7.38 -10.44 -4.69
CA MET A 69 8.75 -10.86 -4.90
C MET A 69 9.18 -11.89 -3.86
N GLU A 70 9.71 -13.00 -4.32
CA GLU A 70 10.25 -14.06 -3.47
C GLU A 70 11.75 -14.17 -3.75
N TYR A 71 12.56 -13.95 -2.71
CA TYR A 71 14.02 -13.95 -2.84
C TYR A 71 14.58 -15.30 -2.49
N LYS A 72 15.58 -15.75 -3.27
CA LYS A 72 16.31 -17.00 -3.06
C LYS A 72 17.80 -16.75 -3.21
N ASN A 73 18.60 -17.65 -2.60
CA ASN A 73 20.06 -17.63 -2.73
C ASN A 73 20.70 -16.32 -2.28
N VAL A 74 20.21 -15.80 -1.14
CA VAL A 74 20.79 -14.59 -0.54
C VAL A 74 22.17 -14.93 0.02
N LEU A 75 23.22 -14.26 -0.47
CA LEU A 75 24.59 -14.43 -0.07
C LEU A 75 25.18 -13.11 0.44
N THR A 76 26.26 -13.21 1.18
CA THR A 76 26.97 -12.02 1.67
C THR A 76 27.34 -11.08 0.50
N GLY A 77 26.91 -9.81 0.62
CA GLY A 77 27.13 -8.82 -0.42
C GLY A 77 26.18 -8.91 -1.62
N ASN A 78 25.17 -9.77 -1.53
CA ASN A 78 24.19 -9.96 -2.58
C ASN A 78 22.81 -10.14 -1.96
N VAL A 79 21.80 -9.50 -2.53
CA VAL A 79 20.41 -9.67 -2.10
C VAL A 79 19.75 -10.93 -2.65
N GLY A 80 20.49 -11.71 -3.45
CA GLY A 80 20.00 -12.96 -4.05
C GLY A 80 19.29 -12.74 -5.38
N SER A 81 18.74 -13.81 -5.90
CA SER A 81 17.86 -13.81 -7.06
C SER A 81 16.42 -13.81 -6.60
N PHE A 82 15.52 -13.25 -7.40
CA PHE A 82 14.11 -13.27 -7.04
C PHE A 82 13.25 -13.86 -8.14
N ILE A 83 12.13 -14.45 -7.73
CA ILE A 83 11.03 -14.83 -8.59
C ILE A 83 9.92 -13.83 -8.32
N GLY A 84 9.45 -13.17 -9.36
CA GLY A 84 8.42 -12.13 -9.23
C GLY A 84 7.13 -12.55 -9.89
N GLU A 85 6.03 -12.03 -9.36
CA GLU A 85 4.70 -12.13 -9.94
C GLU A 85 4.11 -10.74 -10.00
N LYS A 86 3.59 -10.37 -11.17
CA LYS A 86 2.84 -9.13 -11.35
C LYS A 86 1.40 -9.49 -11.64
N MET A 87 0.48 -8.95 -10.85
CA MET A 87 -0.94 -9.18 -11.06
C MET A 87 -1.71 -7.87 -11.05
N TYR A 88 -2.90 -7.89 -11.64
CA TYR A 88 -3.79 -6.74 -11.52
C TYR A 88 -4.24 -6.56 -10.07
N LEU A 89 -4.40 -5.30 -9.67
CA LEU A 89 -4.90 -4.97 -8.34
C LEU A 89 -6.23 -5.67 -8.05
N SER A 90 -7.12 -5.75 -9.04
CA SER A 90 -8.41 -6.43 -8.91
C SER A 90 -8.26 -7.90 -8.53
N ASN A 91 -7.32 -8.60 -9.15
CA ASN A 91 -7.05 -10.01 -8.82
C ASN A 91 -6.46 -10.15 -7.42
N PHE A 92 -5.60 -9.25 -7.03
CA PHE A 92 -5.01 -9.23 -5.70
C PHE A 92 -6.06 -9.01 -4.61
N VAL A 93 -6.94 -8.04 -4.81
CA VAL A 93 -8.00 -7.72 -3.85
C VAL A 93 -8.96 -8.89 -3.69
N ASP A 94 -9.33 -9.54 -4.80
CA ASP A 94 -10.20 -10.73 -4.75
C ASP A 94 -9.54 -11.89 -4.01
N ALA A 95 -8.22 -12.02 -4.10
CA ALA A 95 -7.47 -13.11 -3.48
C ALA A 95 -6.98 -12.81 -2.06
N PHE A 96 -7.05 -11.56 -1.62
CA PHE A 96 -6.39 -11.13 -0.39
C PHE A 96 -6.85 -11.92 0.83
N TYR A 97 -8.14 -12.07 1.01
CA TYR A 97 -8.70 -12.79 2.16
C TYR A 97 -8.39 -14.29 2.12
N SER A 98 -8.48 -14.92 0.94
CA SER A 98 -8.35 -16.37 0.81
C SER A 98 -6.90 -16.86 0.73
N LYS A 99 -6.01 -16.08 0.10
CA LYS A 99 -4.61 -16.50 -0.15
C LYS A 99 -3.60 -15.81 0.74
N PHE A 100 -3.93 -14.63 1.23
CA PHE A 100 -3.04 -13.82 2.04
C PHE A 100 -3.72 -13.54 3.38
N GLY A 101 -2.97 -13.16 4.38
CA GLY A 101 -3.55 -12.88 5.69
C GLY A 101 -3.49 -11.41 6.06
N SER A 102 -2.38 -10.76 5.69
CA SER A 102 -2.16 -9.37 6.03
C SER A 102 -1.04 -8.78 5.18
N PHE A 103 -0.98 -7.46 5.18
CA PHE A 103 0.10 -6.71 4.54
C PHE A 103 0.64 -5.68 5.54
N ASP A 104 1.92 -5.80 5.88
CA ASP A 104 2.59 -4.86 6.76
C ASP A 104 3.24 -3.76 5.93
N VAL A 105 2.77 -2.54 6.09
CA VAL A 105 3.27 -1.39 5.33
C VAL A 105 4.58 -0.91 5.92
N MET A 106 5.64 -0.91 5.11
CA MET A 106 6.94 -0.36 5.50
C MET A 106 7.15 1.04 4.96
N SER A 107 6.65 1.32 3.77
CA SER A 107 6.81 2.63 3.13
C SER A 107 5.60 2.94 2.27
N GLU A 108 5.25 4.20 2.21
CA GLU A 108 4.23 4.69 1.28
C GLU A 108 4.81 5.80 0.42
N TYR A 109 4.40 5.82 -0.83
CA TYR A 109 4.86 6.77 -1.82
C TYR A 109 3.65 7.37 -2.52
N ASP A 110 3.57 8.68 -2.50
CA ASP A 110 2.54 9.42 -3.22
C ASP A 110 3.20 10.25 -4.31
N SER A 111 2.73 10.09 -5.53
CA SER A 111 3.25 10.78 -6.69
C SER A 111 2.08 11.26 -7.53
N TYR A 112 2.37 11.79 -8.71
CA TYR A 112 1.32 12.26 -9.61
C TYR A 112 0.42 11.09 -10.03
N MET A 113 -0.82 11.09 -9.56
CA MET A 113 -1.85 10.09 -9.85
C MET A 113 -1.48 8.65 -9.49
N THR A 114 -0.43 8.46 -8.67
CA THR A 114 0.02 7.12 -8.26
C THR A 114 0.28 7.10 -6.76
N TYR A 115 -0.30 6.11 -6.11
CA TYR A 115 -0.05 5.82 -4.70
C TYR A 115 0.47 4.40 -4.58
N MET A 116 1.60 4.21 -3.91
CA MET A 116 2.22 2.91 -3.78
C MET A 116 2.52 2.59 -2.32
N LEU A 117 2.19 1.37 -1.93
CA LEU A 117 2.58 0.80 -0.65
C LEU A 117 3.61 -0.29 -0.88
N SER A 118 4.73 -0.20 -0.17
CA SER A 118 5.75 -1.25 -0.14
C SER A 118 5.78 -1.88 1.23
N GLY A 119 5.92 -3.19 1.29
CA GLY A 119 5.99 -3.88 2.57
C GLY A 119 6.04 -5.39 2.44
N PHE A 120 5.53 -6.06 3.46
CA PHE A 120 5.56 -7.51 3.56
C PHE A 120 4.16 -8.09 3.56
N LEU A 121 3.93 -9.01 2.63
CA LEU A 121 2.69 -9.73 2.47
C LEU A 121 2.80 -11.09 3.13
N LYS A 122 1.84 -11.44 3.98
CA LYS A 122 1.81 -12.77 4.58
C LYS A 122 1.04 -13.75 3.69
N ARG A 123 1.67 -14.89 3.47
CA ARG A 123 1.06 -16.04 2.79
C ARG A 123 1.33 -17.28 3.65
N GLY A 124 0.38 -17.66 4.51
CA GLY A 124 0.60 -18.70 5.51
C GLY A 124 1.68 -18.27 6.51
N SER A 125 2.75 -19.05 6.62
CA SER A 125 3.91 -18.72 7.46
C SER A 125 4.99 -17.95 6.73
N GLU A 126 4.81 -17.69 5.44
CA GLU A 126 5.79 -16.97 4.62
C GLU A 126 5.54 -15.47 4.65
N GLU A 127 6.61 -14.70 4.58
CA GLU A 127 6.57 -13.27 4.35
C GLU A 127 7.21 -12.98 3.00
N LEU A 128 6.48 -12.29 2.14
CA LEU A 128 6.92 -11.94 0.80
C LEU A 128 7.01 -10.43 0.68
N GLU A 129 8.03 -9.93 0.00
CA GLU A 129 8.05 -8.51 -0.33
C GLU A 129 7.00 -8.23 -1.40
N ALA A 130 6.27 -7.14 -1.23
CA ALA A 130 5.26 -6.76 -2.20
C ALA A 130 5.15 -5.25 -2.32
N ASN A 131 4.78 -4.81 -3.52
CA ASN A 131 4.46 -3.42 -3.81
C ASN A 131 3.05 -3.37 -4.39
N ILE A 132 2.20 -2.56 -3.77
CA ILE A 132 0.84 -2.30 -4.25
C ILE A 132 0.86 -0.93 -4.92
N GLU A 133 0.76 -0.92 -6.24
CA GLU A 133 0.81 0.29 -7.05
C GLU A 133 -0.59 0.64 -7.55
N ILE A 134 -1.11 1.76 -7.11
CA ILE A 134 -2.48 2.18 -7.37
C ILE A 134 -2.46 3.46 -8.18
N PHE A 135 -2.99 3.38 -9.40
CA PHE A 135 -3.23 4.55 -10.23
C PHE A 135 -4.63 5.08 -9.92
N TYR A 136 -4.73 6.36 -9.55
CA TYR A 136 -5.99 6.97 -9.13
C TYR A 136 -6.05 8.43 -9.56
N ASN A 137 -7.26 8.95 -9.73
CA ASN A 137 -7.48 10.36 -10.06
C ASN A 137 -8.45 11.07 -9.12
N GLY A 138 -8.79 10.44 -8.02
CA GLY A 138 -9.67 11.01 -7.00
C GLY A 138 -8.92 11.40 -5.74
N ASP A 139 -9.57 11.25 -4.61
CA ASP A 139 -9.03 11.62 -3.31
C ASP A 139 -8.58 10.41 -2.51
N ILE A 140 -7.64 10.63 -1.60
CA ILE A 140 -7.32 9.70 -0.53
C ILE A 140 -7.97 10.25 0.74
N ILE A 141 -8.85 9.47 1.33
CA ILE A 141 -9.65 9.87 2.48
C ILE A 141 -9.26 9.01 3.68
N TYR A 142 -8.97 9.67 4.80
CA TYR A 142 -8.75 8.99 6.06
C TYR A 142 -10.03 9.13 6.90
N ASN A 143 -10.72 8.02 7.09
CA ASN A 143 -11.95 7.97 7.86
C ASN A 143 -11.64 7.50 9.28
N VAL A 144 -11.34 8.45 10.15
CA VAL A 144 -10.86 8.20 11.51
C VAL A 144 -12.04 8.05 12.46
N ARG A 145 -12.01 7.00 13.26
CA ARG A 145 -13.01 6.78 14.31
C ARG A 145 -12.71 7.67 15.50
N GLY A 146 -13.73 8.35 15.92
CA GLY A 146 -13.63 9.25 17.06
C GLY A 146 -13.71 8.56 18.41
#